data_2772cf75840b0da634f26907c68e0d2e
#
_entry.id   2772cf75840b0da634f26907c68e0d2e
#
_cell.length_a   1.000
_cell.length_b   1.000
_cell.length_c   1.000
_cell.angle_alpha   90.00
_cell.angle_beta   90.00
_cell.angle_gamma   90.00
#
_symmetry.space_group_name_H-M   'P 1'
#
loop_
_entity.id
_entity.type
_entity.pdbx_description
1 polymer ?
#
loop_
_entity_poly.entity_id
_entity_poly.type
_entity_poly.pdbx_seq_one_letter_code
_entity_poly.pdbx_strand_id
1 'polypeptide(L)'
;MVAGAFTLDLDFVKLHLAEEYAQIGGLLLNHMDLVLISGILICIAVRFGIGYLRKVLAPMKEGRPFDGETPVYLKKTAWVILIGGGLVQVLGIVSRALMIRALPMEEIFSSPAIDSVEYVFTMDFGFVWVFVVLQLLARVFEYGQRLQQESDETL
;
A
#
# COMPACT_ATOMS: atom_id res chain seq x y z
N MET A 1 -4.93 -31.53 33.60
CA MET A 1 -4.73 -30.13 33.23
C MET A 1 -4.29 -30.12 31.77
N VAL A 2 -5.18 -29.91 30.83
CA VAL A 2 -4.85 -29.83 29.39
C VAL A 2 -4.40 -28.39 29.16
N ALA A 3 -3.09 -28.18 29.09
CA ALA A 3 -2.50 -26.89 28.79
C ALA A 3 -2.82 -26.53 27.33
N GLY A 4 -3.43 -25.41 27.19
CA GLY A 4 -3.54 -24.50 26.06
C GLY A 4 -3.32 -25.00 24.63
N ALA A 5 -4.11 -25.99 24.16
CA ALA A 5 -4.21 -26.24 22.74
C ALA A 5 -4.91 -25.03 22.09
N PHE A 6 -4.25 -24.34 21.18
CA PHE A 6 -4.87 -23.30 20.38
C PHE A 6 -5.91 -23.94 19.46
N THR A 7 -7.17 -23.57 19.63
CA THR A 7 -8.27 -24.05 18.80
C THR A 7 -8.63 -23.00 17.77
N LEU A 8 -8.44 -23.34 16.49
CA LEU A 8 -8.95 -22.56 15.37
C LEU A 8 -10.37 -23.03 15.09
N ASP A 9 -11.35 -22.23 15.44
CA ASP A 9 -12.76 -22.50 15.22
C ASP A 9 -13.18 -21.88 13.88
N LEU A 10 -13.27 -22.74 12.86
CA LEU A 10 -13.89 -22.40 11.58
C LEU A 10 -15.34 -22.88 11.69
N ASP A 11 -16.31 -22.16 11.16
CA ASP A 11 -17.76 -22.45 11.28
C ASP A 11 -18.17 -23.92 11.00
N PHE A 12 -17.31 -24.68 10.33
CA PHE A 12 -17.54 -26.07 9.92
C PHE A 12 -16.49 -27.08 10.42
N VAL A 13 -15.34 -26.61 10.97
CA VAL A 13 -14.26 -27.47 11.48
C VAL A 13 -13.57 -26.83 12.67
N LYS A 14 -13.38 -27.62 13.74
CA LYS A 14 -12.52 -27.24 14.88
C LYS A 14 -11.19 -27.95 14.77
N LEU A 15 -10.12 -27.17 14.59
CA LEU A 15 -8.76 -27.67 14.53
C LEU A 15 -8.11 -27.50 15.90
N HIS A 16 -7.67 -28.61 16.50
CA HIS A 16 -6.84 -28.61 17.70
C HIS A 16 -5.37 -28.71 17.29
N LEU A 17 -4.63 -27.62 17.42
CA LEU A 17 -3.22 -27.57 17.09
C LEU A 17 -2.40 -28.16 18.25
N ALA A 18 -1.36 -28.94 17.96
CA ALA A 18 -0.43 -29.44 18.95
C ALA A 18 0.33 -28.28 19.62
N GLU A 19 0.85 -28.47 20.85
CA GLU A 19 1.49 -27.42 21.64
C GLU A 19 2.70 -26.77 20.93
N GLU A 20 3.42 -27.53 20.12
CA GLU A 20 4.55 -27.01 19.32
C GLU A 20 4.12 -25.98 18.27
N TYR A 21 2.85 -26.01 17.83
CA TYR A 21 2.26 -25.06 16.89
C TYR A 21 1.49 -23.93 17.58
N ALA A 22 1.48 -23.84 18.91
CA ALA A 22 0.80 -22.77 19.64
C ALA A 22 1.37 -21.38 19.33
N GLN A 23 2.66 -21.28 18.95
CA GLN A 23 3.29 -20.04 18.54
C GLN A 23 2.77 -19.53 17.17
N ILE A 24 2.25 -20.41 16.32
CA ILE A 24 1.68 -20.05 15.01
C ILE A 24 0.49 -19.12 15.18
N GLY A 25 -0.34 -19.33 16.21
CA GLY A 25 -1.48 -18.47 16.51
C GLY A 25 -1.09 -17.02 16.73
N GLY A 26 -0.04 -16.76 17.52
CA GLY A 26 0.48 -15.41 17.77
C GLY A 26 1.05 -14.76 16.51
N LEU A 27 1.75 -15.54 15.67
CA LEU A 27 2.32 -15.03 14.42
C LEU A 27 1.24 -14.75 13.36
N LEU A 28 0.18 -15.54 13.34
CA LEU A 28 -0.98 -15.29 12.47
C LEU A 28 -1.70 -14.01 12.87
N LEU A 29 -1.88 -13.75 14.18
CA LEU A 29 -2.46 -12.51 14.69
C LEU A 29 -1.59 -11.31 14.31
N ASN A 30 -0.26 -11.38 14.47
CA ASN A 30 0.66 -10.34 14.06
C ASN A 30 0.60 -10.06 12.54
N HIS A 31 0.39 -11.11 11.72
CA HIS A 31 0.18 -10.94 10.28
C HIS A 31 -1.12 -10.17 9.99
N MET A 32 -2.22 -10.53 10.66
CA MET A 32 -3.50 -9.84 10.51
C MET A 32 -3.41 -8.38 10.95
N ASP A 33 -2.71 -8.08 12.05
CA ASP A 33 -2.48 -6.71 12.50
C ASP A 33 -1.71 -5.88 11.47
N LEU A 34 -0.67 -6.44 10.84
CA LEU A 34 0.08 -5.76 9.78
C LEU A 34 -0.77 -5.51 8.53
N VAL A 35 -1.65 -6.44 8.17
CA VAL A 35 -2.61 -6.25 7.07
C VAL A 35 -3.60 -5.14 7.40
N LEU A 36 -4.14 -5.10 8.62
CA LEU A 36 -5.04 -4.03 9.07
C LEU A 36 -4.34 -2.67 9.08
N ILE A 37 -3.13 -2.59 9.61
CA ILE A 37 -2.33 -1.36 9.61
C ILE A 37 -2.09 -0.88 8.17
N SER A 38 -1.73 -1.77 7.25
CA SER A 38 -1.54 -1.40 5.84
C SER A 38 -2.84 -0.89 5.20
N GLY A 39 -3.98 -1.51 5.51
CA GLY A 39 -5.30 -1.06 5.08
C GLY A 39 -5.64 0.35 5.57
N ILE A 40 -5.38 0.63 6.85
CA ILE A 40 -5.57 1.97 7.44
C ILE A 40 -4.67 3.00 6.75
N LEU A 41 -3.40 2.68 6.52
CA LEU A 41 -2.47 3.57 5.81
C LEU A 41 -2.93 3.88 4.39
N ILE A 42 -3.44 2.90 3.66
CA ILE A 42 -4.03 3.09 2.33
C ILE A 42 -5.23 4.04 2.42
N CYS A 43 -6.15 3.84 3.36
CA CYS A 43 -7.31 4.71 3.54
C CYS A 43 -6.90 6.16 3.83
N ILE A 44 -5.88 6.36 4.67
CA ILE A 44 -5.33 7.68 4.97
C ILE A 44 -4.72 8.30 3.71
N ALA A 45 -3.88 7.58 2.97
CA ALA A 45 -3.26 8.06 1.74
C ALA A 45 -4.30 8.44 0.68
N VAL A 46 -5.34 7.62 0.49
CA VAL A 46 -6.46 7.89 -0.42
C VAL A 46 -7.22 9.14 0.01
N ARG A 47 -7.48 9.29 1.31
CA ARG A 47 -8.19 10.47 1.86
C ARG A 47 -7.43 11.77 1.58
N PHE A 48 -6.12 11.79 1.79
CA PHE A 48 -5.28 12.95 1.48
C PHE A 48 -5.16 13.17 -0.03
N GLY A 49 -4.94 12.11 -0.82
CA GLY A 49 -4.85 12.16 -2.27
C GLY A 49 -6.10 12.76 -2.90
N ILE A 50 -7.30 12.30 -2.50
CA ILE A 50 -8.58 12.88 -2.96
C ILE A 50 -8.69 14.36 -2.55
N GLY A 51 -8.27 14.72 -1.34
CA GLY A 51 -8.29 16.10 -0.85
C GLY A 51 -7.44 17.02 -1.73
N TYR A 52 -6.23 16.62 -2.08
CA TYR A 52 -5.36 17.40 -2.97
C TYR A 52 -5.85 17.40 -4.41
N LEU A 53 -6.35 16.28 -4.91
CA LEU A 53 -6.92 16.20 -6.27
C LEU A 53 -8.11 17.13 -6.46
N ARG A 54 -8.98 17.25 -5.46
CA ARG A 54 -10.07 18.22 -5.48
C ARG A 54 -9.56 19.65 -5.62
N LYS A 55 -8.45 20.01 -4.95
CA LYS A 55 -7.84 21.34 -5.05
C LYS A 55 -7.19 21.59 -6.41
N VAL A 56 -6.70 20.55 -7.08
CA VAL A 56 -6.23 20.62 -8.47
C VAL A 56 -7.40 20.85 -9.44
N LEU A 57 -8.51 20.14 -9.22
CA LEU A 57 -9.65 20.19 -10.14
C LEU A 57 -10.54 21.44 -9.97
N ALA A 58 -10.53 22.09 -8.79
CA ALA A 58 -11.37 23.24 -8.52
C ALA A 58 -11.09 24.43 -9.46
N PRO A 59 -9.83 24.88 -9.63
CA PRO A 59 -9.52 25.98 -10.56
C PRO A 59 -9.82 25.64 -12.03
N MET A 60 -9.65 24.35 -12.40
CA MET A 60 -9.96 23.91 -13.77
C MET A 60 -11.44 24.06 -14.11
N LYS A 61 -12.34 23.82 -13.15
CA LYS A 61 -13.80 24.04 -13.33
C LYS A 61 -14.16 25.51 -13.52
N GLU A 62 -13.35 26.39 -12.97
CA GLU A 62 -13.53 27.86 -13.10
C GLU A 62 -12.87 28.43 -14.36
N GLY A 63 -12.36 27.58 -15.26
CA GLY A 63 -11.69 28.00 -16.48
C GLY A 63 -10.27 28.54 -16.27
N ARG A 64 -9.67 28.32 -15.09
CA ARG A 64 -8.31 28.74 -14.74
C ARG A 64 -7.40 27.54 -14.49
N PRO A 65 -7.06 26.76 -15.54
CA PRO A 65 -6.32 25.49 -15.36
C PRO A 65 -4.91 25.71 -14.83
N PHE A 66 -4.31 26.87 -15.06
CA PHE A 66 -2.95 27.21 -14.64
C PHE A 66 -2.92 28.09 -13.39
N ASP A 67 -3.78 27.83 -12.42
CA ASP A 67 -3.74 28.53 -11.12
C ASP A 67 -2.46 28.17 -10.36
N GLY A 68 -1.89 29.15 -9.63
CA GLY A 68 -0.58 29.07 -8.97
C GLY A 68 -0.42 27.91 -8.00
N GLU A 69 -1.48 27.39 -7.43
CA GLU A 69 -1.44 26.30 -6.46
C GLU A 69 -1.53 24.89 -7.07
N THR A 70 -1.98 24.77 -8.32
CA THR A 70 -2.19 23.47 -8.99
C THR A 70 -0.94 22.59 -9.00
N PRO A 71 0.26 23.06 -9.42
CA PRO A 71 1.47 22.22 -9.42
C PRO A 71 1.90 21.81 -8.01
N VAL A 72 1.65 22.67 -7.01
CA VAL A 72 1.99 22.36 -5.62
C VAL A 72 1.15 21.19 -5.11
N TYR A 73 -0.16 21.18 -5.39
CA TYR A 73 -1.02 20.07 -4.99
C TYR A 73 -0.74 18.78 -5.77
N LEU A 74 -0.37 18.85 -7.04
CA LEU A 74 0.09 17.69 -7.81
C LEU A 74 1.35 17.07 -7.19
N LYS A 75 2.34 17.89 -6.83
CA LYS A 75 3.55 17.41 -6.14
C LYS A 75 3.23 16.78 -4.79
N LYS A 76 2.34 17.40 -3.99
CA LYS A 76 1.91 16.83 -2.70
C LYS A 76 1.20 15.48 -2.89
N THR A 77 0.33 15.36 -3.88
CA THR A 77 -0.32 14.09 -4.22
C THR A 77 0.70 13.02 -4.60
N ALA A 78 1.67 13.37 -5.44
CA ALA A 78 2.75 12.48 -5.84
C ALA A 78 3.53 11.95 -4.63
N TRP A 79 3.93 12.80 -3.70
CA TRP A 79 4.63 12.41 -2.48
C TRP A 79 3.79 11.53 -1.55
N VAL A 80 2.49 11.78 -1.42
CA VAL A 80 1.58 10.93 -0.64
C VAL A 80 1.53 9.51 -1.22
N ILE A 81 1.46 9.41 -2.56
CA ILE A 81 1.44 8.11 -3.25
C ILE A 81 2.78 7.39 -3.08
N LEU A 82 3.91 8.09 -3.24
CA LEU A 82 5.23 7.49 -3.10
C LEU A 82 5.48 6.96 -1.68
N ILE A 83 5.23 7.80 -0.67
CA ILE A 83 5.45 7.44 0.73
C ILE A 83 4.46 6.37 1.17
N GLY A 84 3.17 6.56 0.86
CA GLY A 84 2.13 5.60 1.22
C GLY A 84 2.34 4.24 0.55
N GLY A 85 2.62 4.21 -0.75
CA GLY A 85 2.92 2.99 -1.50
C GLY A 85 4.18 2.29 -0.99
N GLY A 86 5.25 3.05 -0.72
CA GLY A 86 6.49 2.52 -0.15
C GLY A 86 6.29 1.90 1.23
N LEU A 87 5.54 2.55 2.12
CA LEU A 87 5.24 2.01 3.45
C LEU A 87 4.42 0.72 3.35
N VAL A 88 3.38 0.69 2.53
CA VAL A 88 2.57 -0.52 2.31
C VAL A 88 3.42 -1.66 1.75
N GLN A 89 4.32 -1.37 0.81
CA GLN A 89 5.23 -2.36 0.26
C GLN A 89 6.18 -2.95 1.31
N VAL A 90 6.77 -2.10 2.16
CA VAL A 90 7.65 -2.55 3.26
C VAL A 90 6.87 -3.41 4.27
N LEU A 91 5.68 -2.98 4.68
CA LEU A 91 4.83 -3.75 5.58
C LEU A 91 4.45 -5.11 4.96
N GLY A 92 4.15 -5.14 3.67
CA GLY A 92 3.86 -6.37 2.94
C GLY A 92 5.04 -7.34 2.92
N ILE A 93 6.27 -6.85 2.71
CA ILE A 93 7.49 -7.67 2.76
C ILE A 93 7.71 -8.24 4.15
N VAL A 94 7.61 -7.39 5.19
CA VAL A 94 7.77 -7.82 6.59
C VAL A 94 6.71 -8.86 6.95
N SER A 95 5.46 -8.62 6.59
CA SER A 95 4.36 -9.54 6.85
C SER A 95 4.59 -10.91 6.21
N ARG A 96 5.00 -10.96 4.94
CA ARG A 96 5.32 -12.21 4.24
C ARG A 96 6.52 -12.93 4.87
N ALA A 97 7.58 -12.19 5.22
CA ALA A 97 8.76 -12.76 5.87
C ALA A 97 8.43 -13.39 7.23
N LEU A 98 7.56 -12.76 8.01
CA LEU A 98 7.07 -13.32 9.27
C LEU A 98 6.24 -14.58 9.03
N MET A 99 5.38 -14.59 8.01
CA MET A 99 4.53 -15.73 7.69
C MET A 99 5.34 -16.93 7.22
N ILE A 100 6.37 -16.72 6.38
CA ILE A 100 7.28 -17.79 5.94
C ILE A 100 8.04 -18.40 7.13
N ARG A 101 8.47 -17.58 8.10
CA ARG A 101 9.16 -18.08 9.30
C ARG A 101 8.23 -18.80 10.27
N ALA A 102 6.95 -18.45 10.24
CA ALA A 102 5.95 -18.99 11.17
C ALA A 102 5.40 -20.35 10.73
N LEU A 103 5.26 -20.55 9.44
CA LEU A 103 4.63 -21.75 8.88
C LEU A 103 5.71 -22.63 8.24
N PRO A 104 5.97 -23.82 8.80
CA PRO A 104 6.82 -24.82 8.15
C PRO A 104 6.07 -25.44 6.96
N MET A 105 5.98 -24.67 5.86
CA MET A 105 5.19 -25.03 4.68
C MET A 105 5.62 -26.40 4.11
N GLU A 106 6.91 -26.74 4.19
CA GLU A 106 7.43 -28.02 3.74
C GLU A 106 6.87 -29.20 4.55
N GLU A 107 6.63 -29.01 5.86
CA GLU A 107 6.02 -30.05 6.70
C GLU A 107 4.50 -30.13 6.50
N ILE A 108 3.84 -28.97 6.37
CA ILE A 108 2.39 -28.90 6.18
C ILE A 108 1.96 -29.48 4.83
N PHE A 109 2.77 -29.25 3.79
CA PHE A 109 2.53 -29.72 2.43
C PHE A 109 3.36 -30.95 2.05
N SER A 110 3.80 -31.74 3.02
CA SER A 110 4.53 -33.01 2.79
C SER A 110 3.64 -34.12 2.22
N SER A 111 2.90 -33.84 1.17
CA SER A 111 2.11 -34.83 0.43
C SER A 111 2.93 -35.37 -0.75
N PRO A 112 2.88 -36.68 -1.06
CA PRO A 112 3.53 -37.24 -2.25
C PRO A 112 3.03 -36.63 -3.58
N ALA A 113 1.99 -35.82 -3.54
CA ALA A 113 1.45 -35.08 -4.70
C ALA A 113 2.11 -33.71 -4.90
N ILE A 114 2.96 -33.25 -3.96
CA ILE A 114 3.63 -31.93 -4.01
C ILE A 114 5.14 -32.18 -4.08
N ASP A 115 5.73 -31.82 -5.20
CA ASP A 115 7.14 -32.06 -5.51
C ASP A 115 8.06 -31.01 -4.86
N SER A 116 7.60 -29.74 -4.79
CA SER A 116 8.33 -28.64 -4.15
C SER A 116 7.41 -27.49 -3.74
N VAL A 117 7.81 -26.74 -2.69
CA VAL A 117 7.16 -25.50 -2.26
C VAL A 117 8.08 -24.33 -2.62
N GLU A 118 7.64 -23.47 -3.52
CA GLU A 118 8.41 -22.30 -3.94
C GLU A 118 7.80 -21.01 -3.36
N TYR A 119 8.62 -20.18 -2.71
CA TYR A 119 8.22 -18.90 -2.17
C TYR A 119 8.41 -17.80 -3.21
N VAL A 120 7.33 -17.27 -3.75
CA VAL A 120 7.38 -16.20 -4.76
C VAL A 120 7.23 -14.84 -4.09
N PHE A 121 8.26 -14.00 -4.22
CA PHE A 121 8.23 -12.61 -3.78
C PHE A 121 7.91 -11.70 -4.97
N THR A 122 6.71 -11.14 -4.97
CA THR A 122 6.32 -10.12 -5.94
C THR A 122 6.44 -8.73 -5.32
N MET A 123 7.17 -7.83 -5.99
CA MET A 123 7.24 -6.42 -5.65
C MET A 123 6.47 -5.61 -6.69
N ASP A 124 5.53 -4.79 -6.26
CA ASP A 124 4.80 -3.89 -7.14
C ASP A 124 5.37 -2.46 -7.02
N PHE A 125 5.91 -1.96 -8.12
CA PHE A 125 6.45 -0.59 -8.23
C PHE A 125 5.49 0.36 -8.95
N GLY A 126 4.23 0.00 -9.14
CA GLY A 126 3.23 0.83 -9.81
C GLY A 126 3.11 2.23 -9.20
N PHE A 127 3.22 2.36 -7.89
CA PHE A 127 3.20 3.65 -7.19
C PHE A 127 4.36 4.59 -7.59
N VAL A 128 5.52 4.06 -7.96
CA VAL A 128 6.68 4.85 -8.43
C VAL A 128 6.37 5.47 -9.80
N TRP A 129 5.75 4.70 -10.70
CA TRP A 129 5.33 5.22 -12.00
C TRP A 129 4.29 6.33 -11.87
N VAL A 130 3.30 6.16 -11.00
CA VAL A 130 2.30 7.20 -10.72
C VAL A 130 2.97 8.45 -10.15
N PHE A 131 3.93 8.32 -9.24
CA PHE A 131 4.72 9.43 -8.72
C PHE A 131 5.43 10.20 -9.84
N VAL A 132 6.14 9.49 -10.73
CA VAL A 132 6.87 10.11 -11.86
C VAL A 132 5.92 10.86 -12.78
N VAL A 133 4.80 10.26 -13.16
CA VAL A 133 3.80 10.89 -14.02
C VAL A 133 3.24 12.17 -13.38
N LEU A 134 2.88 12.14 -12.09
CA LEU A 134 2.38 13.32 -11.39
C LEU A 134 3.44 14.43 -11.26
N GLN A 135 4.71 14.07 -11.08
CA GLN A 135 5.81 15.04 -11.06
C GLN A 135 6.01 15.70 -12.42
N LEU A 136 5.92 14.92 -13.51
CA LEU A 136 5.99 15.47 -14.88
C LEU A 136 4.81 16.40 -15.16
N LEU A 137 3.59 16.00 -14.80
CA LEU A 137 2.41 16.85 -14.92
C LEU A 137 2.59 18.16 -14.14
N ALA A 138 3.07 18.10 -12.90
CA ALA A 138 3.30 19.29 -12.10
C ALA A 138 4.28 20.27 -12.81
N ARG A 139 5.32 19.76 -13.44
CA ARG A 139 6.27 20.60 -14.23
C ARG A 139 5.61 21.21 -15.46
N VAL A 140 4.76 20.47 -16.17
CA VAL A 140 3.99 21.00 -17.31
C VAL A 140 3.08 22.14 -16.87
N PHE A 141 2.40 22.01 -15.74
CA PHE A 141 1.58 23.08 -15.18
C PHE A 141 2.41 24.29 -14.74
N GLU A 142 3.57 24.12 -14.13
CA GLU A 142 4.49 25.22 -13.80
C GLU A 142 4.96 25.98 -15.04
N TYR A 143 5.25 25.26 -16.11
CA TYR A 143 5.63 25.88 -17.38
C TYR A 143 4.46 26.66 -18.00
N GLY A 144 3.25 26.07 -18.01
CA GLY A 144 2.05 26.75 -18.48
C GLY A 144 1.73 28.04 -17.72
N GLN A 145 1.94 28.06 -16.39
CA GLN A 145 1.79 29.26 -15.56
C GLN A 145 2.76 30.37 -15.97
N ARG A 146 4.03 30.04 -16.21
CA ARG A 146 5.03 31.03 -16.64
C ARG A 146 4.64 31.65 -17.98
N LEU A 147 4.23 30.82 -18.95
CA LEU A 147 3.78 31.31 -20.25
C LEU A 147 2.57 32.23 -20.16
N GLN A 148 1.61 31.91 -19.27
CA GLN A 148 0.46 32.75 -19.05
C GLN A 148 0.85 34.09 -18.43
N GLN A 149 1.73 34.11 -17.42
CA GLN A 149 2.25 35.33 -16.81
C GLN A 149 2.96 36.22 -17.83
N GLU A 150 3.85 35.65 -18.65
CA GLU A 150 4.55 36.38 -19.71
C GLU A 150 3.57 36.98 -20.74
N SER A 151 2.48 36.27 -21.07
CA SER A 151 1.45 36.77 -21.98
C SER A 151 0.65 37.92 -21.36
N ASP A 152 0.34 37.86 -20.06
CA ASP A 152 -0.43 38.90 -19.35
C ASP A 152 0.41 40.16 -19.13
N GLU A 153 1.75 40.05 -19.04
CA GLU A 153 2.65 41.21 -18.90
C GLU A 153 2.91 41.93 -20.23
N THR A 154 2.60 41.30 -21.36
CA THR A 154 2.82 41.87 -22.70
C THR A 154 1.59 42.58 -23.28
N LEU A 155 0.47 42.55 -22.61
CA LEU A 155 -0.80 43.24 -22.97
C LEU A 155 -0.98 44.52 -22.15
#